data_57ed2a5da2fd32dedf54617384d406c2
#
_entry.id   57ed2a5da2fd32dedf54617384d406c2
#
_cell.length_a   1.000
_cell.length_b   1.000
_cell.length_c   1.000
_cell.angle_alpha   90.00
_cell.angle_beta   90.00
_cell.angle_gamma   90.00
#
_symmetry.space_group_name_H-M   'P 1'
#
loop_
_entity.id
_entity.type
_entity.pdbx_description
1 polymer ?
#
loop_
_entity_poly.entity_id
_entity_poly.type
_entity_poly.pdbx_seq_one_letter_code
_entity_poly.pdbx_strand_id
1 'polypeptide(L)'
;MVDVDTFLTILYIMVDDFCQSRPQTEQHPGPDASLSPSEVLTLAIFARWARFGSERDFYRYANTRLRDAFPTLPHRSQFNRCVRDHLDLIEEVALHLVEVMKAQRCPYEALDSSAMPIRDAKRRGEGWLAGRADIGWSNSLGWYEGFRLLLAVNPTGVITGFGFCAASATDQQVAETFFAIRHRPNSRLPSVGSAGWGPY
;
A
#
# COMPACT_ATOMS: atom_id res chain seq x y z
N MET A 1 24.75 -8.53 -0.02
CA MET A 1 23.60 -7.90 -0.74
C MET A 1 22.87 -9.05 -1.40
N VAL A 2 21.57 -9.19 -1.16
CA VAL A 2 20.75 -10.22 -1.82
C VAL A 2 20.59 -9.80 -3.28
N ASP A 3 20.86 -10.72 -4.22
CA ASP A 3 20.62 -10.44 -5.65
C ASP A 3 19.09 -10.36 -5.96
N VAL A 4 18.78 -9.77 -7.10
CA VAL A 4 17.38 -9.51 -7.48
C VAL A 4 16.58 -10.80 -7.64
N ASP A 5 17.18 -11.84 -8.22
CA ASP A 5 16.49 -13.10 -8.52
C ASP A 5 16.17 -13.86 -7.22
N THR A 6 17.13 -13.91 -6.31
CA THR A 6 16.93 -14.49 -4.98
C THR A 6 15.85 -13.72 -4.19
N PHE A 7 15.90 -12.38 -4.21
CA PHE A 7 14.90 -11.57 -3.55
C PHE A 7 13.50 -11.81 -4.14
N LEU A 8 13.39 -11.81 -5.46
CA LEU A 8 12.11 -12.01 -6.16
C LEU A 8 11.52 -13.40 -5.87
N THR A 9 12.39 -14.43 -5.83
CA THR A 9 11.97 -15.80 -5.51
C THR A 9 11.45 -15.90 -4.07
N ILE A 10 12.17 -15.34 -3.10
CA ILE A 10 11.75 -15.35 -1.69
C ILE A 10 10.43 -14.58 -1.54
N LEU A 11 10.33 -13.41 -2.15
CA LEU A 11 9.12 -12.60 -2.11
C LEU A 11 7.93 -13.37 -2.70
N TYR A 12 8.12 -14.02 -3.85
CA TYR A 12 7.08 -14.82 -4.48
C TYR A 12 6.59 -15.94 -3.56
N ILE A 13 7.51 -16.72 -2.96
CA ILE A 13 7.14 -17.81 -2.05
C ILE A 13 6.32 -17.27 -0.87
N MET A 14 6.76 -16.20 -0.23
CA MET A 14 6.04 -15.62 0.91
C MET A 14 4.64 -15.11 0.53
N VAL A 15 4.52 -14.49 -0.63
CA VAL A 15 3.24 -13.98 -1.14
C VAL A 15 2.33 -15.13 -1.57
N ASP A 16 2.88 -16.17 -2.18
CA ASP A 16 2.12 -17.35 -2.63
C ASP A 16 1.59 -18.15 -1.44
N ASP A 17 2.41 -18.41 -0.42
CA ASP A 17 1.99 -19.05 0.83
C ASP A 17 0.84 -18.28 1.48
N PHE A 18 0.92 -16.94 1.49
CA PHE A 18 -0.16 -16.09 1.98
C PHE A 18 -1.44 -16.27 1.14
N CYS A 19 -1.34 -16.20 -0.19
CA CYS A 19 -2.49 -16.33 -1.09
C CYS A 19 -3.15 -17.71 -0.95
N GLN A 20 -2.36 -18.77 -0.83
CA GLN A 20 -2.87 -20.14 -0.68
C GLN A 20 -3.53 -20.39 0.69
N SER A 21 -3.09 -19.70 1.74
CA SER A 21 -3.69 -19.79 3.08
C SER A 21 -5.08 -19.16 3.17
N ARG A 22 -5.50 -18.41 2.17
CA ARG A 22 -6.81 -17.75 2.15
C ARG A 22 -7.91 -18.64 1.60
N PRO A 23 -9.17 -18.48 2.06
CA PRO A 23 -10.31 -19.08 1.38
C PRO A 23 -10.32 -18.61 -0.09
N GLN A 24 -10.40 -19.54 -1.01
CA GLN A 24 -10.54 -19.19 -2.41
C GLN A 24 -11.84 -18.40 -2.58
N THR A 25 -11.70 -17.14 -2.98
CA THR A 25 -12.83 -16.31 -3.37
C THR A 25 -13.43 -16.91 -4.64
N GLU A 26 -14.75 -16.97 -4.74
CA GLU A 26 -15.46 -17.50 -5.90
C GLU A 26 -14.87 -16.98 -7.21
N GLN A 27 -14.67 -17.89 -8.16
CA GLN A 27 -14.18 -17.55 -9.49
C GLN A 27 -15.11 -16.49 -10.12
N HIS A 28 -14.57 -15.34 -10.44
CA HIS A 28 -15.32 -14.36 -11.21
C HIS A 28 -15.64 -14.93 -12.60
N PRO A 29 -16.89 -14.78 -13.08
CA PRO A 29 -17.23 -15.18 -14.43
C PRO A 29 -16.42 -14.34 -15.42
N GLY A 30 -15.63 -14.98 -16.26
CA GLY A 30 -14.78 -14.33 -17.27
C GLY A 30 -13.63 -15.22 -17.71
N PRO A 31 -12.85 -14.78 -18.70
CA PRO A 31 -11.63 -15.48 -19.08
C PRO A 31 -10.63 -15.47 -17.92
N ASP A 32 -9.85 -16.54 -17.79
CA ASP A 32 -8.82 -16.67 -16.77
C ASP A 32 -7.85 -15.49 -16.82
N ALA A 33 -7.50 -15.00 -15.64
CA ALA A 33 -6.50 -13.94 -15.53
C ALA A 33 -5.14 -14.44 -16.02
N SER A 34 -4.43 -13.62 -16.77
CA SER A 34 -3.09 -13.96 -17.29
C SER A 34 -2.03 -14.10 -16.20
N LEU A 35 -2.21 -13.45 -15.06
CA LEU A 35 -1.36 -13.56 -13.88
C LEU A 35 -2.20 -14.02 -12.69
N SER A 36 -1.64 -14.88 -11.87
CA SER A 36 -2.22 -15.25 -10.58
C SER A 36 -2.17 -14.05 -9.61
N PRO A 37 -2.99 -14.02 -8.56
CA PRO A 37 -2.89 -13.01 -7.51
C PRO A 37 -1.48 -12.92 -6.91
N SER A 38 -0.82 -14.06 -6.69
CA SER A 38 0.55 -14.13 -6.15
C SER A 38 1.56 -13.44 -7.08
N GLU A 39 1.45 -13.63 -8.38
CA GLU A 39 2.30 -12.97 -9.39
C GLU A 39 2.06 -11.47 -9.43
N VAL A 40 0.79 -11.03 -9.41
CA VAL A 40 0.43 -9.60 -9.40
C VAL A 40 1.00 -8.91 -8.18
N LEU A 41 0.78 -9.47 -6.99
CA LEU A 41 1.25 -8.92 -5.72
C LEU A 41 2.79 -8.88 -5.66
N THR A 42 3.45 -9.96 -6.07
CA THR A 42 4.92 -10.02 -6.12
C THR A 42 5.49 -8.92 -7.00
N LEU A 43 4.97 -8.76 -8.20
CA LEU A 43 5.42 -7.73 -9.14
C LEU A 43 5.11 -6.32 -8.61
N ALA A 44 3.96 -6.10 -8.00
CA ALA A 44 3.59 -4.80 -7.42
C ALA A 44 4.49 -4.39 -6.26
N ILE A 45 4.81 -5.31 -5.34
CA ILE A 45 5.71 -5.08 -4.21
C ILE A 45 7.15 -4.86 -4.71
N PHE A 46 7.61 -5.72 -5.62
CA PHE A 46 8.94 -5.60 -6.22
C PHE A 46 9.14 -4.26 -6.92
N ALA A 47 8.13 -3.77 -7.66
CA ALA A 47 8.18 -2.47 -8.31
C ALA A 47 8.46 -1.32 -7.32
N ARG A 48 7.92 -1.39 -6.11
CA ARG A 48 8.12 -0.39 -5.06
C ARG A 48 9.46 -0.54 -4.37
N TRP A 49 9.87 -1.78 -4.09
CA TRP A 49 11.17 -2.06 -3.50
C TRP A 49 12.33 -1.60 -4.39
N ALA A 50 12.26 -1.88 -5.68
CA ALA A 50 13.28 -1.53 -6.66
C ALA A 50 13.29 -0.03 -7.06
N ARG A 51 12.37 0.78 -6.51
CA ARG A 51 12.30 2.24 -6.64
C ARG A 51 12.31 2.76 -8.08
N PHE A 52 11.57 2.11 -8.97
CA PHE A 52 11.39 2.63 -10.33
C PHE A 52 10.73 4.01 -10.32
N GLY A 53 11.20 4.92 -11.18
CA GLY A 53 10.70 6.29 -11.28
C GLY A 53 9.25 6.39 -11.77
N SER A 54 8.77 5.37 -12.47
CA SER A 54 7.39 5.29 -12.94
C SER A 54 6.94 3.84 -13.18
N GLU A 55 5.62 3.62 -13.20
CA GLU A 55 5.05 2.32 -13.60
C GLU A 55 5.48 1.91 -15.02
N ARG A 56 5.70 2.87 -15.91
CA ARG A 56 6.18 2.61 -17.26
C ARG A 56 7.60 2.06 -17.26
N ASP A 57 8.47 2.60 -16.42
CA ASP A 57 9.86 2.15 -16.32
C ASP A 57 9.94 0.77 -15.69
N PHE A 58 9.15 0.53 -14.64
CA PHE A 58 8.99 -0.82 -14.09
C PHE A 58 8.50 -1.81 -15.14
N TYR A 59 7.44 -1.48 -15.89
CA TYR A 59 6.90 -2.38 -16.89
C TYR A 59 7.90 -2.70 -18.01
N ARG A 60 8.70 -1.74 -18.45
CA ARG A 60 9.79 -1.99 -19.41
C ARG A 60 10.80 -2.98 -18.85
N TYR A 61 11.21 -2.76 -17.59
CA TYR A 61 12.13 -3.67 -16.92
C TYR A 61 11.53 -5.08 -16.80
N ALA A 62 10.31 -5.21 -16.31
CA ALA A 62 9.64 -6.49 -16.17
C ALA A 62 9.48 -7.22 -17.51
N ASN A 63 9.09 -6.50 -18.56
CA ASN A 63 8.95 -7.07 -19.90
C ASN A 63 10.28 -7.53 -20.52
N THR A 64 11.42 -6.97 -20.09
CA THR A 64 12.73 -7.29 -20.64
C THR A 64 13.51 -8.29 -19.79
N ARG A 65 13.37 -8.21 -18.46
CA ARG A 65 14.20 -8.96 -17.51
C ARG A 65 13.47 -10.03 -16.73
N LEU A 66 12.14 -9.92 -16.61
CA LEU A 66 11.35 -10.84 -15.81
C LEU A 66 10.42 -11.74 -16.64
N ARG A 67 10.52 -11.69 -17.99
CA ARG A 67 9.68 -12.49 -18.88
C ARG A 67 9.86 -13.99 -18.67
N ASP A 68 11.05 -14.43 -18.32
CA ASP A 68 11.34 -15.85 -18.09
C ASP A 68 10.65 -16.35 -16.80
N ALA A 69 10.57 -15.48 -15.78
CA ALA A 69 9.86 -15.78 -14.54
C ALA A 69 8.33 -15.53 -14.64
N PHE A 70 7.90 -14.57 -15.46
CA PHE A 70 6.48 -14.19 -15.66
C PHE A 70 6.14 -14.21 -17.17
N PRO A 71 6.04 -15.38 -17.79
CA PRO A 71 5.86 -15.49 -19.25
C PRO A 71 4.53 -14.91 -19.72
N THR A 72 3.51 -14.94 -18.87
CA THR A 72 2.15 -14.46 -19.14
C THR A 72 1.92 -13.00 -18.80
N LEU A 73 3.00 -12.22 -18.56
CA LEU A 73 2.88 -10.78 -18.23
C LEU A 73 2.03 -10.05 -19.29
N PRO A 74 0.85 -9.51 -18.92
CA PRO A 74 -0.08 -8.89 -19.85
C PRO A 74 0.41 -7.49 -20.26
N HIS A 75 -0.31 -6.83 -21.18
CA HIS A 75 -0.02 -5.45 -21.53
C HIS A 75 -0.10 -4.52 -20.30
N ARG A 76 0.71 -3.45 -20.28
CA ARG A 76 0.85 -2.53 -19.14
C ARG A 76 -0.48 -2.02 -18.57
N SER A 77 -1.43 -1.66 -19.42
CA SER A 77 -2.74 -1.15 -18.96
C SER A 77 -3.56 -2.23 -18.24
N GLN A 78 -3.44 -3.47 -18.67
CA GLN A 78 -4.09 -4.60 -18.02
C GLN A 78 -3.39 -4.97 -16.72
N PHE A 79 -2.05 -4.99 -16.70
CA PHE A 79 -1.29 -5.16 -15.47
C PHE A 79 -1.68 -4.12 -14.40
N ASN A 80 -1.76 -2.83 -14.77
CA ASN A 80 -2.18 -1.79 -13.84
C ASN A 80 -3.61 -1.95 -13.34
N ARG A 81 -4.50 -2.53 -14.15
CA ARG A 81 -5.86 -2.89 -13.71
C ARG A 81 -5.79 -4.01 -12.69
N CYS A 82 -5.06 -5.09 -12.98
CA CYS A 82 -4.87 -6.20 -12.04
C CYS A 82 -4.31 -5.71 -10.69
N VAL A 83 -3.31 -4.83 -10.70
CA VAL A 83 -2.77 -4.26 -9.44
C VAL A 83 -3.84 -3.50 -8.67
N ARG A 84 -4.67 -2.68 -9.34
CA ARG A 84 -5.75 -1.94 -8.67
C ARG A 84 -6.83 -2.86 -8.09
N ASP A 85 -7.15 -3.93 -8.81
CA ASP A 85 -8.15 -4.90 -8.38
C ASP A 85 -7.68 -5.71 -7.16
N HIS A 86 -6.36 -5.70 -6.87
CA HIS A 86 -5.74 -6.41 -5.74
C HIS A 86 -5.17 -5.46 -4.65
N LEU A 87 -5.57 -4.19 -4.62
CA LEU A 87 -5.05 -3.23 -3.61
C LEU A 87 -5.32 -3.69 -2.18
N ASP A 88 -6.49 -4.24 -1.90
CA ASP A 88 -6.84 -4.76 -0.57
C ASP A 88 -5.92 -5.92 -0.16
N LEU A 89 -5.57 -6.78 -1.12
CA LEU A 89 -4.63 -7.88 -0.89
C LEU A 89 -3.20 -7.38 -0.60
N ILE A 90 -2.78 -6.28 -1.21
CA ILE A 90 -1.47 -5.66 -0.94
C ILE A 90 -1.38 -5.22 0.53
N GLU A 91 -2.44 -4.61 1.05
CA GLU A 91 -2.52 -4.23 2.46
C GLU A 91 -2.49 -5.45 3.37
N GLU A 92 -3.27 -6.48 3.07
CA GLU A 92 -3.30 -7.71 3.87
C GLU A 92 -1.96 -8.45 3.87
N VAL A 93 -1.25 -8.53 2.73
CA VAL A 93 0.10 -9.09 2.65
C VAL A 93 1.07 -8.28 3.53
N ALA A 94 1.01 -6.95 3.49
CA ALA A 94 1.88 -6.12 4.31
C ALA A 94 1.67 -6.39 5.81
N LEU A 95 0.43 -6.51 6.26
CA LEU A 95 0.09 -6.84 7.64
C LEU A 95 0.53 -8.27 8.01
N HIS A 96 0.34 -9.23 7.12
CA HIS A 96 0.81 -10.60 7.30
C HIS A 96 2.34 -10.67 7.47
N LEU A 97 3.09 -9.96 6.64
CA LEU A 97 4.55 -9.90 6.75
C LEU A 97 5.00 -9.31 8.10
N VAL A 98 4.33 -8.28 8.59
CA VAL A 98 4.58 -7.69 9.92
C VAL A 98 4.34 -8.72 11.02
N GLU A 99 3.31 -9.55 10.89
CA GLU A 99 2.99 -10.62 11.84
C GLU A 99 4.02 -11.74 11.80
N VAL A 100 4.38 -12.23 10.61
CA VAL A 100 5.41 -13.27 10.40
C VAL A 100 6.75 -12.85 10.99
N MET A 101 7.13 -11.60 10.78
CA MET A 101 8.35 -11.02 11.37
C MET A 101 8.24 -10.78 12.88
N LYS A 102 7.05 -10.98 13.49
CA LYS A 102 6.76 -10.65 14.90
C LYS A 102 7.11 -9.19 15.24
N ALA A 103 7.03 -8.32 14.26
CA ALA A 103 7.49 -6.93 14.35
C ALA A 103 6.68 -6.10 15.36
N GLN A 104 5.46 -6.53 15.69
CA GLN A 104 4.61 -5.91 16.72
C GLN A 104 5.00 -6.29 18.16
N ARG A 105 5.87 -7.29 18.34
CA ARG A 105 6.34 -7.74 19.67
C ARG A 105 7.58 -6.95 20.10
N CYS A 106 7.51 -5.64 20.04
CA CYS A 106 8.59 -4.75 20.41
C CYS A 106 8.22 -3.95 21.66
N PRO A 107 9.20 -3.53 22.48
CA PRO A 107 8.95 -2.79 23.72
C PRO A 107 8.44 -1.36 23.49
N TYR A 108 8.69 -0.78 22.32
CA TYR A 108 8.21 0.55 21.92
C TYR A 108 8.16 0.67 20.39
N GLU A 109 7.44 1.65 19.94
CA GLU A 109 7.36 2.07 18.55
C GLU A 109 7.52 3.58 18.45
N ALA A 110 8.18 4.03 17.42
CA ALA A 110 8.20 5.44 17.05
C ALA A 110 6.99 5.73 16.16
N LEU A 111 6.29 6.81 16.45
CA LEU A 111 5.17 7.32 15.69
C LEU A 111 5.56 8.64 15.06
N ASP A 112 5.44 8.76 13.75
CA ASP A 112 5.70 9.99 13.02
C ASP A 112 4.64 10.23 11.94
N SER A 113 4.46 11.49 11.57
CA SER A 113 3.53 11.89 10.53
C SER A 113 4.20 12.70 9.44
N SER A 114 3.82 12.42 8.20
CA SER A 114 4.34 13.14 7.04
C SER A 114 3.21 13.74 6.21
N ALA A 115 3.44 14.94 5.68
CA ALA A 115 2.51 15.58 4.76
C ALA A 115 2.40 14.79 3.46
N MET A 116 1.18 14.52 3.01
CA MET A 116 0.87 13.85 1.77
C MET A 116 0.04 14.77 0.87
N PRO A 117 0.70 15.67 0.11
CA PRO A 117 0.01 16.60 -0.75
C PRO A 117 -0.59 15.87 -1.96
N ILE A 118 -1.84 16.18 -2.27
CA ILE A 118 -2.49 15.78 -3.51
C ILE A 118 -2.53 16.95 -4.50
N ARG A 119 -2.47 18.18 -3.95
CA ARG A 119 -2.52 19.39 -4.75
C ARG A 119 -1.89 20.57 -3.99
N ASP A 120 -1.36 21.52 -4.73
CA ASP A 120 -0.97 22.83 -4.19
C ASP A 120 -2.23 23.58 -3.71
N ALA A 121 -2.23 24.04 -2.46
CA ALA A 121 -3.35 24.77 -1.86
C ALA A 121 -3.72 26.09 -2.61
N LYS A 122 -2.81 26.62 -3.43
CA LYS A 122 -3.06 27.81 -4.27
C LYS A 122 -3.91 27.51 -5.50
N ARG A 123 -4.04 26.24 -5.91
CA ARG A 123 -4.88 25.85 -7.04
C ARG A 123 -6.35 25.93 -6.63
N ARG A 124 -7.11 26.79 -7.30
CA ARG A 124 -8.55 26.93 -7.09
C ARG A 124 -9.33 25.88 -7.88
N GLY A 125 -10.53 25.55 -7.41
CA GLY A 125 -11.45 24.60 -8.02
C GLY A 125 -11.54 23.28 -7.26
N GLU A 126 -12.55 22.49 -7.56
CA GLU A 126 -12.75 21.18 -6.94
C GLU A 126 -11.73 20.19 -7.49
N GLY A 127 -11.04 19.51 -6.58
CA GLY A 127 -10.16 18.37 -6.90
C GLY A 127 -10.95 17.06 -6.93
N TRP A 128 -10.35 16.00 -7.49
CA TRP A 128 -10.95 14.65 -7.51
C TRP A 128 -11.20 14.04 -6.12
N LEU A 129 -10.59 14.60 -5.07
CA LEU A 129 -10.81 14.25 -3.65
C LEU A 129 -11.52 15.37 -2.89
N ALA A 130 -12.28 16.23 -3.57
CA ALA A 130 -13.04 17.30 -2.94
C ALA A 130 -13.93 16.76 -1.81
N GLY A 131 -13.92 17.43 -0.67
CA GLY A 131 -14.64 17.01 0.55
C GLY A 131 -14.00 15.84 1.33
N ARG A 132 -12.88 15.27 0.86
CA ARG A 132 -12.11 14.25 1.58
C ARG A 132 -10.73 14.73 1.97
N ALA A 133 -10.07 15.46 1.08
CA ALA A 133 -8.81 16.14 1.37
C ALA A 133 -9.07 17.44 2.10
N ASP A 134 -8.13 17.84 2.97
CA ASP A 134 -8.22 19.07 3.74
C ASP A 134 -6.94 19.89 3.55
N ILE A 135 -6.98 21.15 3.97
CA ILE A 135 -5.84 22.05 3.91
C ILE A 135 -5.04 21.92 5.20
N GLY A 136 -3.78 21.59 5.06
CA GLY A 136 -2.80 21.52 6.13
C GLY A 136 -1.56 22.33 5.85
N TRP A 137 -0.69 22.41 6.82
CA TRP A 137 0.59 23.07 6.72
C TRP A 137 1.72 22.16 7.17
N SER A 138 2.86 22.21 6.47
CA SER A 138 4.08 21.54 6.89
C SER A 138 5.30 22.43 6.68
N ASN A 139 6.35 22.21 7.49
CA ASN A 139 7.58 23.00 7.42
C ASN A 139 8.27 22.89 6.05
N SER A 140 8.17 21.73 5.40
CA SER A 140 8.85 21.44 4.13
C SER A 140 8.09 21.91 2.89
N LEU A 141 6.74 21.89 2.95
CA LEU A 141 5.89 22.16 1.78
C LEU A 141 5.10 23.48 1.89
N GLY A 142 5.00 24.08 3.09
CA GLY A 142 4.08 25.17 3.34
C GLY A 142 2.63 24.68 3.36
N TRP A 143 1.70 25.51 2.85
CA TRP A 143 0.28 25.15 2.75
C TRP A 143 0.04 24.17 1.60
N TYR A 144 -0.62 23.05 1.88
CA TYR A 144 -0.98 22.03 0.90
C TYR A 144 -2.41 21.53 1.13
N GLU A 145 -3.04 21.00 0.10
CA GLU A 145 -4.28 20.26 0.19
C GLU A 145 -3.97 18.77 0.08
N GLY A 146 -4.44 17.98 1.03
CA GLY A 146 -4.14 16.54 1.05
C GLY A 146 -4.48 15.87 2.36
N PHE A 147 -3.59 14.97 2.76
CA PHE A 147 -3.68 14.16 3.97
C PHE A 147 -2.37 14.23 4.76
N ARG A 148 -2.40 13.72 5.98
CA ARG A 148 -1.19 13.31 6.70
C ARG A 148 -1.11 11.79 6.70
N LEU A 149 0.04 11.26 6.31
CA LEU A 149 0.38 9.86 6.46
C LEU A 149 1.02 9.66 7.83
N LEU A 150 0.45 8.78 8.62
CA LEU A 150 0.98 8.36 9.90
C LEU A 150 1.66 7.02 9.74
N LEU A 151 2.85 6.88 10.31
CA LEU A 151 3.62 5.64 10.32
C LEU A 151 4.03 5.29 11.75
N ALA A 152 3.82 4.03 12.14
CA ALA A 152 4.42 3.44 13.31
C ALA A 152 5.57 2.53 12.89
N VAL A 153 6.72 2.69 13.51
CA VAL A 153 7.95 1.97 13.17
C VAL A 153 8.57 1.39 14.45
N ASN A 154 8.92 0.12 14.42
CA ASN A 154 9.58 -0.53 15.53
C ASN A 154 11.11 -0.24 15.57
N PRO A 155 11.84 -0.61 16.64
CA PRO A 155 13.28 -0.36 16.76
C PRO A 155 14.15 -0.98 15.66
N THR A 156 13.63 -1.99 14.94
CA THR A 156 14.36 -2.63 13.82
C THR A 156 14.07 -1.98 12.47
N GLY A 157 13.28 -0.89 12.46
CA GLY A 157 12.94 -0.16 11.23
C GLY A 157 11.77 -0.74 10.44
N VAL A 158 11.05 -1.70 10.99
CA VAL A 158 9.87 -2.28 10.35
C VAL A 158 8.65 -1.40 10.61
N ILE A 159 7.93 -1.04 9.54
CA ILE A 159 6.64 -0.35 9.65
C ILE A 159 5.62 -1.34 10.20
N THR A 160 5.11 -1.08 11.39
CA THR A 160 4.17 -1.93 12.13
C THR A 160 2.72 -1.45 12.01
N GLY A 161 2.54 -0.27 11.48
CA GLY A 161 1.22 0.30 11.22
C GLY A 161 1.32 1.59 10.42
N PHE A 162 0.25 1.90 9.70
CA PHE A 162 0.11 3.17 8.98
C PHE A 162 -1.35 3.62 8.99
N GLY A 163 -1.56 4.89 8.72
CA GLY A 163 -2.90 5.46 8.61
C GLY A 163 -2.88 6.80 7.91
N PHE A 164 -4.07 7.26 7.56
CA PHE A 164 -4.25 8.59 6.98
C PHE A 164 -5.22 9.39 7.85
N CYS A 165 -4.95 10.67 7.98
CA CYS A 165 -5.84 11.61 8.64
C CYS A 165 -5.94 12.91 7.84
N ALA A 166 -6.87 13.78 8.25
CA ALA A 166 -7.01 15.09 7.65
C ALA A 166 -5.70 15.87 7.72
N ALA A 167 -5.36 16.64 6.70
CA ALA A 167 -4.16 17.46 6.68
C ALA A 167 -4.13 18.51 7.81
N SER A 168 -5.30 18.96 8.27
CA SER A 168 -5.49 19.92 9.37
C SER A 168 -5.33 19.30 10.76
N ALA A 169 -5.32 17.96 10.89
CA ALA A 169 -5.24 17.31 12.20
C ALA A 169 -3.90 17.60 12.89
N THR A 170 -3.95 17.85 14.20
CA THR A 170 -2.74 17.99 15.02
C THR A 170 -2.08 16.64 15.27
N ASP A 171 -0.77 16.64 15.56
CA ASP A 171 -0.03 15.41 15.84
C ASP A 171 -0.62 14.64 17.02
N GLN A 172 -1.14 15.33 18.04
CA GLN A 172 -1.80 14.70 19.17
C GLN A 172 -3.09 13.98 18.74
N GLN A 173 -3.98 14.63 17.97
CA GLN A 173 -5.22 14.02 17.47
C GLN A 173 -4.94 12.81 16.59
N VAL A 174 -3.89 12.89 15.80
CA VAL A 174 -3.44 11.80 14.93
C VAL A 174 -2.99 10.60 15.76
N ALA A 175 -2.15 10.84 16.78
CA ALA A 175 -1.66 9.81 17.69
C ALA A 175 -2.81 9.15 18.47
N GLU A 176 -3.72 9.94 19.06
CA GLU A 176 -4.89 9.44 19.78
C GLU A 176 -5.78 8.56 18.90
N THR A 177 -6.05 8.99 17.66
CA THR A 177 -6.83 8.22 16.70
C THR A 177 -6.16 6.89 16.35
N PHE A 178 -4.85 6.92 16.11
CA PHE A 178 -4.07 5.72 15.77
C PHE A 178 -4.09 4.70 16.91
N PHE A 179 -3.85 5.13 18.15
CA PHE A 179 -3.89 4.26 19.31
C PHE A 179 -5.30 3.73 19.59
N ALA A 180 -6.33 4.55 19.44
CA ALA A 180 -7.71 4.11 19.61
C ALA A 180 -8.12 3.02 18.61
N ILE A 181 -7.63 3.08 17.38
CA ILE A 181 -7.88 2.05 16.36
C ILE A 181 -7.11 0.77 16.70
N ARG A 182 -5.86 0.88 17.13
CA ARG A 182 -4.96 -0.24 17.35
C ARG A 182 -5.30 -1.08 18.60
N HIS A 183 -5.88 -0.44 19.62
CA HIS A 183 -6.30 -1.10 20.87
C HIS A 183 -7.72 -1.67 20.83
N ARG A 184 -8.44 -1.60 19.72
CA ARG A 184 -9.72 -2.29 19.57
C ARG A 184 -9.47 -3.78 19.36
N PRO A 185 -9.83 -4.68 20.31
CA PRO A 185 -9.79 -6.12 20.10
C PRO A 185 -10.73 -6.43 18.91
N ASN A 186 -10.24 -7.05 17.84
CA ASN A 186 -10.95 -7.39 16.60
C ASN A 186 -11.13 -6.30 15.55
N SER A 187 -10.42 -5.20 15.58
CA SER A 187 -10.41 -4.33 14.42
C SER A 187 -9.34 -4.83 13.44
N ARG A 188 -9.74 -5.49 12.33
CA ARG A 188 -9.10 -5.21 11.04
C ARG A 188 -8.97 -3.69 11.01
N LEU A 189 -7.78 -3.15 10.75
CA LEU A 189 -7.63 -1.70 10.60
C LEU A 189 -8.78 -1.25 9.71
N PRO A 190 -9.69 -0.38 10.17
CA PRO A 190 -10.68 0.13 9.26
C PRO A 190 -9.89 0.83 8.17
N SER A 191 -9.95 0.30 6.97
CA SER A 191 -9.56 1.09 5.80
C SER A 191 -10.26 2.41 5.98
N VAL A 192 -9.51 3.50 6.15
CA VAL A 192 -10.05 4.87 6.22
C VAL A 192 -10.58 5.19 4.82
N GLY A 193 -11.54 4.44 4.37
CA GLY A 193 -12.08 4.46 3.02
C GLY A 193 -13.39 3.74 2.82
N SER A 194 -13.89 2.94 3.77
CA SER A 194 -15.17 2.26 3.58
C SER A 194 -16.40 3.11 3.93
N ALA A 195 -16.23 4.41 4.19
CA ALA A 195 -17.33 5.33 4.18
C ALA A 195 -17.71 5.65 2.72
N GLY A 196 -18.45 4.72 2.09
CA GLY A 196 -19.30 4.98 0.93
C GLY A 196 -18.58 5.37 -0.37
N TRP A 197 -17.95 4.42 -1.04
CA TRP A 197 -17.83 4.47 -2.50
C TRP A 197 -19.22 4.09 -3.06
N GLY A 198 -20.13 5.06 -3.12
CA GLY A 198 -21.33 4.93 -3.91
C GLY A 198 -20.96 4.94 -5.39
N PRO A 199 -21.73 4.24 -6.26
CA PRO A 199 -21.48 4.24 -7.70
C PRO A 199 -21.74 5.62 -8.27
N TYR A 200 -20.82 6.12 -9.05
CA TYR A 200 -21.06 7.13 -10.09
C TYR A 200 -20.86 6.49 -11.43
#